data_449c3cf689901b0023510e1fa0f4a674
#
_entry.id   449c3cf689901b0023510e1fa0f4a674
#
_cell.length_a   1.000
_cell.length_b   1.000
_cell.length_c   1.000
_cell.angle_alpha   90.00
_cell.angle_beta   90.00
_cell.angle_gamma   90.00
#
_symmetry.space_group_name_H-M   'P 1'
#
loop_
_entity.id
_entity.type
_entity.pdbx_description
1 polymer ?
#
loop_
_entity_poly.entity_id
_entity_poly.type
_entity_poly.pdbx_seq_one_letter_code
_entity_poly.pdbx_strand_id
1 'polypeptide(L)'
;SAVGSGGTLAGIAAGLRGFNPDIRVALADPYGAALYSYYTTGELKSEGSSITEGIGQGRITANLEGFTPDYSYRIDDAEWLPVLYDLDRHEGLVVGGSSALNVAGAIRLAKDLGPGKTIVTILADYGNRYASKIFNADFLREKGLPVPPWTQG
;
A
#
# COMPACT_ATOMS: atom_id res chain seq x y z
N SER A 1 -6.13 2.21 -0.39
CA SER A 1 -5.29 1.99 -1.57
C SER A 1 -4.05 2.86 -1.54
N ALA A 2 -2.96 2.39 -2.13
CA ALA A 2 -1.75 3.17 -2.39
C ALA A 2 -1.97 4.17 -3.54
N VAL A 3 -1.03 5.12 -3.67
CA VAL A 3 -1.09 6.18 -4.67
C VAL A 3 0.16 6.19 -5.54
N GLY A 4 -0.04 6.01 -6.84
CA GLY A 4 0.87 6.41 -7.91
C GLY A 4 0.43 7.77 -8.45
N SER A 5 -0.42 7.80 -9.46
CA SER A 5 -0.98 9.05 -9.99
C SER A 5 -2.15 9.64 -9.16
N GLY A 6 -2.69 8.87 -8.23
CA GLY A 6 -3.87 9.21 -7.43
C GLY A 6 -5.21 8.85 -8.08
N GLY A 7 -5.21 8.49 -9.35
CA GLY A 7 -6.44 8.19 -10.10
C GLY A 7 -7.26 7.06 -9.49
N THR A 8 -6.62 5.98 -9.04
CA THR A 8 -7.32 4.85 -8.42
C THR A 8 -7.97 5.26 -7.10
N LEU A 9 -7.23 5.83 -6.17
CA LEU A 9 -7.75 6.16 -4.84
C LEU A 9 -8.84 7.25 -4.91
N ALA A 10 -8.55 8.36 -5.57
CA ALA A 10 -9.48 9.47 -5.69
C ALA A 10 -10.70 9.13 -6.57
N GLY A 11 -10.50 8.39 -7.66
CA GLY A 11 -11.58 7.97 -8.55
C GLY A 11 -12.55 6.99 -7.89
N ILE A 12 -12.03 6.00 -7.15
CA ILE A 12 -12.86 5.08 -6.36
C ILE A 12 -13.62 5.85 -5.27
N ALA A 13 -12.95 6.75 -4.57
CA ALA A 13 -13.59 7.58 -3.55
C ALA A 13 -14.75 8.42 -4.13
N ALA A 14 -14.50 9.10 -5.25
CA ALA A 14 -15.53 9.91 -5.92
C ALA A 14 -16.71 9.05 -6.38
N GLY A 15 -16.46 7.90 -7.02
CA GLY A 15 -17.48 6.99 -7.47
C GLY A 15 -18.33 6.42 -6.32
N LEU A 16 -17.68 5.89 -5.30
CA LEU A 16 -18.38 5.25 -4.18
C LEU A 16 -19.15 6.27 -3.32
N ARG A 17 -18.57 7.42 -3.05
CA ARG A 17 -19.24 8.49 -2.26
C ARG A 17 -20.44 9.09 -2.99
N GLY A 18 -20.50 8.97 -4.32
CA GLY A 18 -21.70 9.31 -5.10
C GLY A 18 -22.90 8.40 -4.81
N PHE A 19 -22.66 7.14 -4.41
CA PHE A 19 -23.71 6.20 -3.99
C PHE A 19 -23.94 6.20 -2.48
N ASN A 20 -22.88 6.32 -1.70
CA ASN A 20 -22.93 6.34 -0.25
C ASN A 20 -21.86 7.32 0.28
N PRO A 21 -22.27 8.51 0.73
CA PRO A 21 -21.35 9.54 1.23
C PRO A 21 -20.61 9.13 2.52
N ASP A 22 -21.12 8.13 3.25
CA ASP A 22 -20.51 7.66 4.50
C ASP A 22 -19.36 6.68 4.29
N ILE A 23 -19.05 6.33 3.03
CA ILE A 23 -17.91 5.47 2.72
C ILE A 23 -16.60 6.16 3.10
N ARG A 24 -15.84 5.46 3.95
CA ARG A 24 -14.52 5.90 4.40
C ARG A 24 -13.43 5.36 3.49
N VAL A 25 -12.43 6.19 3.25
CA VAL A 25 -11.33 5.89 2.35
C VAL A 25 -10.01 6.02 3.09
N ALA A 26 -9.14 5.03 2.93
CA ALA A 26 -7.83 5.00 3.55
C ALA A 26 -6.71 5.05 2.49
N LEU A 27 -5.71 5.89 2.75
CA LEU A 27 -4.43 5.91 2.04
C LEU A 27 -3.48 4.91 2.69
N ALA A 28 -2.84 4.07 1.88
CA ALA A 28 -1.66 3.30 2.26
C ALA A 28 -0.44 3.87 1.51
N ASP A 29 0.52 4.44 2.22
CA ASP A 29 1.65 5.16 1.65
C ASP A 29 2.96 4.49 2.06
N PRO A 30 3.90 4.19 1.14
CA PRO A 30 5.19 3.62 1.51
C PRO A 30 6.09 4.67 2.17
N TYR A 31 7.10 4.22 2.91
CA TYR A 31 8.20 5.10 3.29
C TYR A 31 8.86 5.69 2.04
N GLY A 32 9.43 6.89 2.13
CA GLY A 32 9.97 7.64 1.01
C GLY A 32 8.94 8.46 0.23
N ALA A 33 7.63 8.21 0.45
CA ALA A 33 6.54 9.04 -0.07
C ALA A 33 6.19 10.18 0.90
N ALA A 34 5.44 11.17 0.42
CA ALA A 34 5.10 12.37 1.20
C ALA A 34 3.60 12.54 1.49
N LEU A 35 2.74 11.70 0.91
CA LEU A 35 1.29 11.89 1.05
C LEU A 35 0.78 11.56 2.45
N TYR A 36 1.35 10.55 3.12
CA TYR A 36 1.05 10.30 4.52
C TYR A 36 1.29 11.54 5.38
N SER A 37 2.47 12.17 5.26
CA SER A 37 2.80 13.38 6.00
C SER A 37 1.84 14.51 5.65
N TYR A 38 1.58 14.73 4.36
CA TYR A 38 0.67 15.78 3.92
C TYR A 38 -0.73 15.64 4.51
N TYR A 39 -1.33 14.45 4.46
CA TYR A 39 -2.69 14.25 4.97
C TYR A 39 -2.78 14.16 6.49
N THR A 40 -1.66 13.97 7.20
CA THR A 40 -1.63 13.93 8.66
C THR A 40 -1.15 15.22 9.31
N THR A 41 -0.23 15.95 8.68
CA THR A 41 0.39 17.15 9.24
C THR A 41 0.23 18.42 8.39
N GLY A 42 -0.24 18.29 7.16
CA GLY A 42 -0.33 19.37 6.19
C GLY A 42 0.96 19.65 5.40
N GLU A 43 2.06 18.93 5.68
CA GLU A 43 3.35 19.14 5.05
C GLU A 43 3.74 17.98 4.13
N LEU A 44 4.19 18.29 2.91
CA LEU A 44 4.79 17.32 2.00
C LEU A 44 6.21 16.98 2.47
N LYS A 45 6.37 15.96 3.29
CA LYS A 45 7.64 15.53 3.82
C LYS A 45 7.84 14.03 3.59
N SER A 46 8.90 13.67 2.88
CA SER A 46 9.32 12.29 2.69
C SER A 46 10.28 11.87 3.78
N GLU A 47 10.12 10.66 4.31
CA GLU A 47 11.01 10.04 5.29
C GLU A 47 11.31 8.61 4.91
N GLY A 48 12.58 8.19 5.01
CA GLY A 48 13.02 6.84 4.67
C GLY A 48 12.98 6.55 3.17
N SER A 49 12.86 5.27 2.85
CA SER A 49 12.77 4.77 1.49
C SER A 49 11.99 3.46 1.44
N SER A 50 11.55 3.06 0.27
CA SER A 50 10.88 1.78 0.03
C SER A 50 11.36 1.17 -1.28
N ILE A 51 11.32 -0.16 -1.38
CA ILE A 51 11.60 -0.90 -2.61
C ILE A 51 10.36 -1.03 -3.51
N THR A 52 9.22 -0.48 -3.10
CA THR A 52 8.00 -0.47 -3.92
C THR A 52 8.19 0.28 -5.23
N GLU A 53 7.50 -0.16 -6.27
CA GLU A 53 7.52 0.47 -7.59
C GLU A 53 6.11 0.93 -7.99
N GLY A 54 6.04 2.02 -8.76
CA GLY A 54 4.79 2.55 -9.31
C GLY A 54 3.88 3.28 -8.31
N ILE A 55 4.28 3.34 -7.05
CA ILE A 55 3.56 4.05 -5.97
C ILE A 55 4.53 4.90 -5.15
N GLY A 56 3.97 5.73 -4.27
CA GLY A 56 4.76 6.63 -3.42
C GLY A 56 5.00 7.98 -4.12
N GLN A 57 4.17 8.98 -3.81
CA GLN A 57 4.25 10.32 -4.38
C GLN A 57 4.89 11.32 -3.43
N GLY A 58 5.75 12.20 -3.98
CA GLY A 58 6.31 13.35 -3.28
C GLY A 58 5.52 14.65 -3.47
N ARG A 59 4.38 14.60 -4.16
CA ARG A 59 3.57 15.78 -4.51
C ARG A 59 2.08 15.45 -4.57
N ILE A 60 1.25 16.47 -4.46
CA ILE A 60 -0.17 16.37 -4.79
C ILE A 60 -0.31 16.40 -6.31
N THR A 61 -0.86 15.34 -6.87
CA THR A 61 -1.16 15.26 -8.31
C THR A 61 -2.53 15.87 -8.59
N ALA A 62 -2.82 16.21 -9.84
CA ALA A 62 -4.12 16.76 -10.24
C ALA A 62 -5.29 15.85 -9.86
N ASN A 63 -5.10 14.53 -9.90
CA ASN A 63 -6.13 13.56 -9.48
C ASN A 63 -6.46 13.61 -7.97
N LEU A 64 -5.59 14.18 -7.16
CA LEU A 64 -5.77 14.32 -5.72
C LEU A 64 -6.27 15.71 -5.30
N GLU A 65 -6.44 16.64 -6.24
CA GLU A 65 -6.98 17.96 -5.94
C GLU A 65 -8.39 17.84 -5.36
N GLY A 66 -8.61 18.43 -4.18
CA GLY A 66 -9.89 18.37 -3.47
C GLY A 66 -10.20 17.01 -2.82
N PHE A 67 -9.31 16.01 -2.93
CA PHE A 67 -9.47 14.72 -2.26
C PHE A 67 -8.80 14.74 -0.88
N THR A 68 -9.47 14.16 0.10
CA THR A 68 -8.91 13.89 1.43
C THR A 68 -9.31 12.48 1.87
N PRO A 69 -8.36 11.62 2.28
CA PRO A 69 -8.66 10.32 2.86
C PRO A 69 -9.14 10.50 4.32
N ASP A 70 -9.97 9.57 4.79
CA ASP A 70 -10.41 9.53 6.19
C ASP A 70 -9.33 8.95 7.11
N TYR A 71 -8.48 8.09 6.56
CA TYR A 71 -7.33 7.45 7.24
C TYR A 71 -6.11 7.48 6.35
N SER A 72 -4.95 7.58 6.99
CA SER A 72 -3.66 7.51 6.28
C SER A 72 -2.69 6.65 7.08
N TYR A 73 -2.06 5.69 6.40
CA TYR A 73 -1.08 4.78 6.98
C TYR A 73 0.22 4.85 6.21
N ARG A 74 1.34 5.00 6.93
CA ARG A 74 2.67 4.83 6.36
C ARG A 74 3.13 3.40 6.64
N ILE A 75 3.43 2.64 5.59
CA ILE A 75 3.71 1.21 5.64
C ILE A 75 5.17 0.97 5.31
N ASP A 76 5.85 0.22 6.18
CA ASP A 76 7.25 -0.17 6.02
C ASP A 76 7.39 -1.41 5.11
N ASP A 77 8.55 -1.52 4.42
CA ASP A 77 8.85 -2.70 3.61
C ASP A 77 8.90 -3.99 4.44
N ALA A 78 9.39 -3.90 5.68
CA ALA A 78 9.39 -5.04 6.61
C ALA A 78 7.99 -5.47 7.06
N GLU A 79 6.98 -4.63 6.88
CA GLU A 79 5.59 -4.93 7.20
C GLU A 79 4.84 -5.58 6.03
N TRP A 80 4.96 -5.02 4.82
CA TRP A 80 4.19 -5.55 3.68
C TRP A 80 4.84 -6.76 2.99
N LEU A 81 6.17 -6.94 3.09
CA LEU A 81 6.84 -8.12 2.51
C LEU A 81 6.34 -9.45 3.10
N PRO A 82 6.23 -9.62 4.42
CA PRO A 82 5.61 -10.82 4.99
C PRO A 82 4.17 -11.05 4.50
N VAL A 83 3.39 -9.98 4.37
CA VAL A 83 2.02 -10.07 3.82
C VAL A 83 2.03 -10.56 2.38
N LEU A 84 2.98 -10.10 1.57
CA LEU A 84 3.17 -10.60 0.20
C LEU A 84 3.37 -12.11 0.15
N TYR A 85 4.25 -12.63 1.03
CA TYR A 85 4.57 -14.05 1.07
C TYR A 85 3.43 -14.90 1.64
N ASP A 86 2.68 -14.35 2.59
CA ASP A 86 1.49 -15.02 3.13
C ASP A 86 0.37 -15.12 2.08
N LEU A 87 0.17 -14.09 1.27
CA LEU A 87 -0.77 -14.11 0.14
C LEU A 87 -0.39 -15.18 -0.89
N ASP A 88 0.88 -15.29 -1.25
CA ASP A 88 1.35 -16.34 -2.15
C ASP A 88 1.15 -17.74 -1.53
N ARG A 89 1.62 -17.93 -0.29
CA ARG A 89 1.68 -19.25 0.34
C ARG A 89 0.32 -19.78 0.74
N HIS A 90 -0.57 -18.93 1.24
CA HIS A 90 -1.84 -19.36 1.85
C HIS A 90 -3.04 -19.14 0.93
N GLU A 91 -2.97 -18.14 0.04
CA GLU A 91 -4.06 -17.79 -0.87
C GLU A 91 -3.76 -18.12 -2.35
N GLY A 92 -2.51 -18.46 -2.67
CA GLY A 92 -2.06 -18.67 -4.06
C GLY A 92 -2.05 -17.39 -4.88
N LEU A 93 -1.96 -16.23 -4.23
CA LEU A 93 -2.00 -14.90 -4.86
C LEU A 93 -0.59 -14.33 -5.00
N VAL A 94 0.05 -14.55 -6.14
CA VAL A 94 1.35 -13.96 -6.49
C VAL A 94 1.12 -12.55 -7.03
N VAL A 95 1.19 -11.56 -6.15
CA VAL A 95 0.87 -10.16 -6.47
C VAL A 95 2.09 -9.24 -6.41
N GLY A 96 1.97 -8.02 -6.92
CA GLY A 96 3.00 -6.99 -6.83
C GLY A 96 3.07 -6.31 -5.46
N GLY A 97 4.15 -5.57 -5.21
CA GLY A 97 4.41 -4.92 -3.93
C GLY A 97 3.33 -3.92 -3.51
N SER A 98 2.77 -3.18 -4.47
CA SER A 98 1.66 -2.25 -4.19
C SER A 98 0.41 -2.95 -3.67
N SER A 99 0.14 -4.16 -4.15
CA SER A 99 -0.98 -5.00 -3.70
C SER A 99 -0.78 -5.47 -2.25
N ALA A 100 0.42 -5.96 -1.91
CA ALA A 100 0.74 -6.37 -0.55
C ALA A 100 0.75 -5.20 0.43
N LEU A 101 1.26 -4.03 0.02
CA LEU A 101 1.20 -2.80 0.79
C LEU A 101 -0.25 -2.36 1.04
N ASN A 102 -1.13 -2.49 0.04
CA ASN A 102 -2.56 -2.24 0.19
C ASN A 102 -3.20 -3.17 1.21
N VAL A 103 -2.86 -4.47 1.19
CA VAL A 103 -3.39 -5.43 2.18
C VAL A 103 -2.85 -5.12 3.58
N ALA A 104 -1.58 -4.77 3.73
CA ALA A 104 -1.02 -4.33 5.02
C ALA A 104 -1.76 -3.09 5.56
N GLY A 105 -2.04 -2.11 4.71
CA GLY A 105 -2.88 -0.95 5.05
C GLY A 105 -4.29 -1.34 5.45
N ALA A 106 -4.92 -2.29 4.74
CA ALA A 106 -6.24 -2.80 5.06
C ALA A 106 -6.26 -3.53 6.42
N ILE A 107 -5.20 -4.27 6.76
CA ILE A 107 -5.05 -4.92 8.07
C ILE A 107 -4.99 -3.87 9.19
N ARG A 108 -4.25 -2.78 9.02
CA ARG A 108 -4.23 -1.68 10.00
C ARG A 108 -5.60 -1.04 10.15
N LEU A 109 -6.25 -0.73 9.04
CA LEU A 109 -7.61 -0.17 9.04
C LEU A 109 -8.60 -1.08 9.74
N ALA A 110 -8.51 -2.40 9.52
CA ALA A 110 -9.38 -3.39 10.18
C ALA A 110 -9.20 -3.38 11.70
N LYS A 111 -7.95 -3.27 12.18
CA LYS A 111 -7.65 -3.16 13.61
C LYS A 111 -8.23 -1.89 14.23
N ASP A 112 -8.13 -0.76 13.51
CA ASP A 112 -8.65 0.52 13.99
C ASP A 112 -10.18 0.58 14.00
N LEU A 113 -10.83 -0.04 13.01
CA LEU A 113 -12.28 -0.04 12.88
C LEU A 113 -12.98 -1.09 13.76
N GLY A 114 -12.28 -2.15 14.14
CA GLY A 114 -12.84 -3.30 14.87
C GLY A 114 -13.72 -4.20 14.01
N PRO A 115 -14.36 -5.21 14.62
CA PRO A 115 -15.11 -6.24 13.91
C PRO A 115 -16.40 -5.71 13.25
N GLY A 116 -16.94 -6.49 12.31
CA GLY A 116 -18.22 -6.21 11.65
C GLY A 116 -18.14 -5.16 10.55
N LYS A 117 -16.93 -4.87 10.02
CA LYS A 117 -16.74 -3.95 8.91
C LYS A 117 -16.35 -4.70 7.63
N THR A 118 -16.82 -4.20 6.50
CA THR A 118 -16.37 -4.63 5.18
C THR A 118 -15.28 -3.69 4.71
N ILE A 119 -14.09 -4.23 4.43
CA ILE A 119 -12.93 -3.49 3.92
C ILE A 119 -12.60 -4.04 2.55
N VAL A 120 -12.49 -3.16 1.57
CA VAL A 120 -12.14 -3.49 0.19
C VAL A 120 -10.79 -2.84 -0.13
N THR A 121 -9.90 -3.61 -0.76
CA THR A 121 -8.62 -3.09 -1.24
C THR A 121 -8.35 -3.52 -2.67
N ILE A 122 -7.32 -2.94 -3.29
CA ILE A 122 -6.99 -3.17 -4.70
C ILE A 122 -5.72 -4.02 -4.80
N LEU A 123 -5.82 -5.12 -5.53
CA LEU A 123 -4.68 -5.92 -5.99
C LEU A 123 -4.38 -5.52 -7.43
N ALA A 124 -3.43 -4.61 -7.61
CA ALA A 124 -3.28 -3.86 -8.87
C ALA A 124 -2.62 -4.69 -9.98
N ASP A 125 -1.63 -5.50 -9.66
CA ASP A 125 -0.88 -6.30 -10.62
C ASP A 125 -0.30 -7.59 -10.03
N TYR A 126 0.26 -8.41 -10.91
CA TYR A 126 0.88 -9.68 -10.55
C TYR A 126 2.37 -9.53 -10.22
N GLY A 127 2.85 -10.44 -9.35
CA GLY A 127 4.22 -10.45 -8.84
C GLY A 127 5.30 -10.82 -9.86
N ASN A 128 4.95 -11.45 -10.98
CA ASN A 128 5.90 -11.89 -12.01
C ASN A 128 6.77 -10.75 -12.58
N ARG A 129 6.27 -9.52 -12.57
CA ARG A 129 7.01 -8.32 -12.98
C ARG A 129 8.16 -7.95 -12.03
N TYR A 130 8.13 -8.46 -10.81
CA TYR A 130 9.01 -8.07 -9.70
C TYR A 130 9.86 -9.23 -9.19
N ALA A 131 9.97 -10.31 -9.95
CA ALA A 131 10.67 -11.53 -9.56
C ALA A 131 12.15 -11.28 -9.17
N SER A 132 12.81 -10.33 -9.83
CA SER A 132 14.21 -9.98 -9.57
C SER A 132 14.43 -9.14 -8.30
N LYS A 133 13.36 -8.68 -7.65
CA LYS A 133 13.42 -7.84 -6.45
C LYS A 133 12.68 -8.48 -5.27
N ILE A 134 11.35 -8.35 -5.23
CA ILE A 134 10.56 -8.72 -4.05
C ILE A 134 10.45 -10.24 -3.82
N PHE A 135 10.83 -11.06 -4.80
CA PHE A 135 10.96 -12.52 -4.69
C PHE A 135 12.43 -13.00 -4.77
N ASN A 136 13.38 -12.08 -4.86
CA ASN A 136 14.82 -12.40 -4.90
C ASN A 136 15.42 -12.29 -3.49
N ALA A 137 15.72 -13.44 -2.89
CA ALA A 137 16.27 -13.49 -1.53
C ALA A 137 17.58 -12.75 -1.36
N ASP A 138 18.49 -12.79 -2.35
CA ASP A 138 19.79 -12.14 -2.25
C ASP A 138 19.63 -10.61 -2.27
N PHE A 139 18.80 -10.09 -3.19
CA PHE A 139 18.46 -8.68 -3.23
C PHE A 139 17.87 -8.17 -1.90
N LEU A 140 16.99 -8.97 -1.27
CA LEU A 140 16.35 -8.62 -0.01
C LEU A 140 17.31 -8.69 1.17
N ARG A 141 18.18 -9.72 1.21
CA ARG A 141 19.22 -9.85 2.26
C ARG A 141 20.22 -8.68 2.22
N GLU A 142 20.65 -8.27 1.04
CA GLU A 142 21.53 -7.09 0.88
C GLU A 142 20.91 -5.80 1.47
N LYS A 143 19.58 -5.72 1.46
CA LYS A 143 18.83 -4.58 2.00
C LYS A 143 18.40 -4.76 3.46
N GLY A 144 18.70 -5.91 4.07
CA GLY A 144 18.26 -6.22 5.44
C GLY A 144 16.75 -6.40 5.57
N LEU A 145 16.08 -6.78 4.49
CA LEU A 145 14.62 -6.94 4.41
C LEU A 145 14.19 -8.41 4.58
N PRO A 146 12.93 -8.66 4.98
CA PRO A 146 12.36 -9.99 5.05
C PRO A 146 12.46 -10.73 3.71
N VAL A 147 12.94 -11.98 3.74
CA VAL A 147 13.05 -12.83 2.56
C VAL A 147 11.89 -13.84 2.51
N PRO A 148 11.55 -14.36 1.31
CA PRO A 148 10.53 -15.37 1.18
C PRO A 148 10.82 -16.58 2.08
N PRO A 149 9.86 -17.09 2.88
CA PRO A 149 10.09 -18.19 3.84
C PRO A 149 10.62 -19.48 3.21
N TRP A 150 10.27 -19.74 1.95
CA TRP A 150 10.74 -20.92 1.21
C TRP A 150 12.22 -20.84 0.75
N THR A 151 12.87 -19.69 0.95
CA THR A 151 14.31 -19.51 0.65
C THR A 151 15.20 -19.61 1.89
N GLN A 152 14.62 -19.91 3.05
CA GLN A 152 15.30 -20.09 4.33
C GLN A 152 15.50 -21.60 4.61
N GLY A 153 16.13 -22.29 3.67
CA GLY A 153 16.48 -23.69 3.80
C GLY A 153 17.93 -23.88 4.19
#